data_0a756ca5c33276fc721b60bd8b3fdbf4
#
_entry.id   0a756ca5c33276fc721b60bd8b3fdbf4
#
_cell.length_a   1.000
_cell.length_b   1.000
_cell.length_c   1.000
_cell.angle_alpha   90.00
_cell.angle_beta   90.00
_cell.angle_gamma   90.00
#
_symmetry.space_group_name_H-M   'P 1'
#
loop_
_entity.id
_entity.type
_entity.pdbx_description
1 polymer ?
#
loop_
_entity_poly.entity_id
_entity_poly.type
_entity_poly.pdbx_seq_one_letter_code
_entity_poly.pdbx_strand_id
1 'polypeptide(L)'
;MVTRSGSNQVHGSLFEFVRNASFDARNFFDHKSDVDTRRLPPFARNEFGVTNGGPIVLPRIYDGRGRTFYFAEYQGFRQVLGTTQVFPVPTVLERQGIDTATFPGDTLIVPVSGNIAPLVARYPLPNDPHGAYGARTYATSSKVVTNTDQASLRLDHRLSDKASLFLRFSRKLFDVGPRRERTIWLQSVPSASCSQTLAT
;
A
#
# COMPACT_ATOMS: atom_id res chain seq x y z
N MET A 1 12.45 15.19 -7.14
CA MET A 1 11.05 15.30 -7.61
C MET A 1 10.79 16.75 -7.96
N VAL A 2 10.46 17.03 -9.22
CA VAL A 2 10.20 18.41 -9.70
C VAL A 2 8.68 18.59 -9.63
N THR A 3 8.20 19.56 -8.84
CA THR A 3 6.79 19.93 -8.79
C THR A 3 6.51 21.06 -9.77
N ARG A 4 5.31 21.03 -10.37
CA ARG A 4 4.84 22.15 -11.19
C ARG A 4 4.76 23.42 -10.37
N SER A 5 5.12 24.53 -10.97
CA SER A 5 4.91 25.86 -10.41
C SER A 5 3.52 26.36 -10.81
N GLY A 6 2.94 27.26 -10.03
CA GLY A 6 1.68 27.91 -10.36
C GLY A 6 1.80 28.78 -11.61
N SER A 7 0.69 29.07 -12.25
CA SER A 7 0.58 29.97 -13.42
C SER A 7 -0.35 31.13 -13.13
N ASN A 8 -0.41 32.13 -14.06
CA ASN A 8 -1.30 33.28 -13.94
C ASN A 8 -2.80 32.97 -14.07
N GLN A 9 -3.13 31.73 -14.44
CA GLN A 9 -4.50 31.26 -14.53
C GLN A 9 -4.76 30.21 -13.47
N VAL A 10 -5.91 30.26 -12.81
CA VAL A 10 -6.35 29.21 -11.90
C VAL A 10 -6.64 27.96 -12.72
N HIS A 11 -5.99 26.88 -12.38
CA HIS A 11 -6.19 25.58 -13.02
C HIS A 11 -6.13 24.48 -11.96
N GLY A 12 -6.76 23.38 -12.26
CA GLY A 12 -6.78 22.21 -11.39
C GLY A 12 -7.15 20.96 -12.15
N SER A 13 -6.95 19.85 -11.51
CA SER A 13 -7.39 18.54 -11.99
C SER A 13 -7.92 17.71 -10.83
N LEU A 14 -8.88 16.86 -11.13
CA LEU A 14 -9.40 15.84 -10.25
C LEU A 14 -9.28 14.50 -10.98
N PHE A 15 -8.85 13.48 -10.27
CA PHE A 15 -8.81 12.13 -10.82
C PHE A 15 -9.24 11.10 -9.77
N GLU A 16 -9.78 10.00 -10.26
CA GLU A 16 -10.10 8.83 -9.47
C GLU A 16 -9.84 7.58 -10.31
N PHE A 17 -9.09 6.63 -9.75
CA PHE A 17 -8.85 5.31 -10.32
C PHE A 17 -9.35 4.25 -9.36
N VAL A 18 -10.30 3.45 -9.83
CA VAL A 18 -10.89 2.35 -9.06
C VAL A 18 -10.55 1.04 -9.74
N ARG A 19 -10.00 0.10 -8.96
CA ARG A 19 -9.80 -1.28 -9.39
C ARG A 19 -10.33 -2.23 -8.32
N ASN A 20 -11.13 -3.19 -8.75
CA ASN A 20 -11.75 -4.17 -7.85
C ASN A 20 -11.67 -5.55 -8.49
N ALA A 21 -11.41 -6.58 -7.68
CA ALA A 21 -11.38 -7.97 -8.12
C ALA A 21 -12.67 -8.42 -8.83
N SER A 22 -13.81 -7.76 -8.56
CA SER A 22 -15.08 -8.05 -9.22
C SER A 22 -15.09 -7.73 -10.72
N PHE A 23 -14.19 -6.84 -11.16
CA PHE A 23 -14.01 -6.45 -12.56
C PHE A 23 -12.84 -7.16 -13.23
N ASP A 24 -12.01 -7.85 -12.46
CA ASP A 24 -10.82 -8.54 -12.96
C ASP A 24 -11.17 -9.96 -13.45
N ALA A 25 -10.47 -10.43 -14.46
CA ALA A 25 -10.46 -11.84 -14.83
C ALA A 25 -9.52 -12.62 -13.89
N ARG A 26 -9.83 -13.90 -13.66
CA ARG A 26 -8.96 -14.78 -12.90
C ARG A 26 -7.67 -15.04 -13.66
N ASN A 27 -6.54 -15.06 -12.94
CA ASN A 27 -5.27 -15.48 -13.51
C ASN A 27 -5.35 -16.98 -13.87
N PHE A 28 -4.75 -17.36 -15.00
CA PHE A 28 -4.73 -18.74 -15.50
C PHE A 28 -4.17 -19.72 -14.46
N PHE A 29 -3.14 -19.32 -13.71
CA PHE A 29 -2.48 -20.13 -12.68
C PHE A 29 -3.16 -20.10 -11.32
N ASP A 30 -4.20 -19.31 -11.14
CA ASP A 30 -4.92 -19.20 -9.87
C ASP A 30 -6.12 -20.15 -9.88
N HIS A 31 -5.94 -21.33 -9.29
CA HIS A 31 -6.98 -22.36 -9.17
C HIS A 31 -7.82 -22.15 -7.92
N LYS A 32 -9.10 -22.56 -7.99
CA LYS A 32 -9.93 -22.65 -6.78
C LYS A 32 -9.38 -23.75 -5.89
N SER A 33 -9.20 -23.46 -4.61
CA SER A 33 -8.99 -24.48 -3.60
C SER A 33 -10.31 -24.82 -2.89
N ASP A 34 -10.36 -25.99 -2.27
CA ASP A 34 -11.53 -26.41 -1.49
C ASP A 34 -11.77 -25.48 -0.28
N VAL A 35 -10.75 -24.75 0.13
CA VAL A 35 -10.78 -23.80 1.26
C VAL A 35 -11.18 -22.40 0.82
N ASP A 36 -10.74 -21.95 -0.33
CA ASP A 36 -11.11 -20.66 -0.90
C ASP A 36 -11.93 -20.83 -2.19
N THR A 37 -13.23 -20.96 -2.01
CA THR A 37 -14.20 -21.07 -3.10
C THR A 37 -14.47 -19.76 -3.82
N ARG A 38 -13.89 -18.64 -3.35
CA ARG A 38 -14.05 -17.35 -3.97
C ARG A 38 -13.50 -17.36 -5.39
N ARG A 39 -14.20 -16.64 -6.26
CA ARG A 39 -13.81 -16.52 -7.65
C ARG A 39 -12.40 -15.92 -7.81
N LEU A 40 -12.04 -14.97 -6.96
CA LEU A 40 -10.79 -14.22 -6.99
C LEU A 40 -10.35 -13.87 -5.57
N PRO A 41 -9.03 -13.80 -5.29
CA PRO A 41 -8.53 -13.20 -4.07
C PRO A 41 -9.09 -11.79 -3.88
N PRO A 42 -9.43 -11.37 -2.66
CA PRO A 42 -9.96 -10.05 -2.41
C PRO A 42 -8.93 -8.99 -2.78
N PHE A 43 -9.26 -8.17 -3.76
CA PHE A 43 -8.47 -7.03 -4.18
C PHE A 43 -9.38 -5.84 -4.42
N ALA A 44 -9.06 -4.73 -3.77
CA ALA A 44 -9.67 -3.44 -4.04
C ALA A 44 -8.59 -2.37 -3.97
N ARG A 45 -8.52 -1.50 -4.97
CA ARG A 45 -7.63 -0.34 -5.00
C ARG A 45 -8.42 0.86 -5.43
N ASN A 46 -8.30 1.93 -4.66
CA ASN A 46 -8.86 3.22 -4.97
C ASN A 46 -7.76 4.28 -4.81
N GLU A 47 -7.54 5.07 -5.86
CA GLU A 47 -6.55 6.14 -5.90
C GLU A 47 -7.23 7.39 -6.44
N PHE A 48 -7.26 8.42 -5.62
CA PHE A 48 -7.93 9.67 -5.96
C PHE A 48 -7.04 10.85 -5.59
N GLY A 49 -7.21 11.94 -6.32
CA GLY A 49 -6.43 13.13 -6.04
C GLY A 49 -7.00 14.37 -6.68
N VAL A 50 -6.59 15.49 -6.12
CA VAL A 50 -6.92 16.82 -6.59
C VAL A 50 -5.67 17.67 -6.64
N THR A 51 -5.55 18.45 -7.70
CA THR A 51 -4.53 19.49 -7.82
C THR A 51 -5.21 20.83 -8.08
N ASN A 52 -4.66 21.89 -7.52
CA ASN A 52 -5.10 23.25 -7.80
C ASN A 52 -3.89 24.18 -7.77
N GLY A 53 -3.84 25.12 -8.69
CA GLY A 53 -2.78 26.12 -8.78
C GLY A 53 -3.24 27.38 -9.48
N GLY A 54 -2.61 28.50 -9.13
CA GLY A 54 -2.95 29.78 -9.70
C GLY A 54 -2.23 30.95 -9.01
N PRO A 55 -2.55 32.19 -9.36
CA PRO A 55 -2.04 33.36 -8.70
C PRO A 55 -2.73 33.59 -7.35
N ILE A 56 -2.02 34.08 -6.36
CA ILE A 56 -2.61 34.49 -5.09
C ILE A 56 -3.21 35.88 -5.27
N VAL A 57 -4.53 35.97 -5.30
CA VAL A 57 -5.25 37.24 -5.38
C VAL A 57 -6.18 37.35 -4.17
N LEU A 58 -5.89 38.33 -3.32
CA LEU A 58 -6.73 38.70 -2.18
C LEU A 58 -7.48 39.99 -2.54
N PRO A 59 -8.80 39.96 -2.73
CA PRO A 59 -9.58 41.11 -3.11
C PRO A 59 -9.31 42.31 -2.19
N ARG A 60 -9.03 43.46 -2.75
CA ARG A 60 -8.72 44.74 -2.06
C ARG A 60 -7.43 44.79 -1.25
N ILE A 61 -6.67 43.65 -1.11
CA ILE A 61 -5.47 43.60 -0.26
C ILE A 61 -4.21 43.36 -1.10
N TYR A 62 -4.26 42.36 -2.00
CA TYR A 62 -3.07 41.93 -2.72
C TYR A 62 -3.43 41.34 -4.08
N ASP A 63 -2.80 41.83 -5.14
CA ASP A 63 -2.82 41.23 -6.47
C ASP A 63 -1.44 40.63 -6.80
N GLY A 64 -1.34 39.34 -6.67
CA GLY A 64 -0.12 38.59 -6.94
C GLY A 64 0.00 38.05 -8.37
N ARG A 65 -0.83 38.50 -9.30
CA ARG A 65 -0.73 38.12 -10.71
C ARG A 65 0.66 38.49 -11.27
N GLY A 66 1.28 37.53 -11.93
CA GLY A 66 2.65 37.66 -12.43
C GLY A 66 3.76 37.63 -11.36
N ARG A 67 3.43 37.56 -10.07
CA ARG A 67 4.42 37.64 -8.98
C ARG A 67 4.33 36.51 -7.99
N THR A 68 3.12 36.13 -7.54
CA THR A 68 2.96 35.16 -6.47
C THR A 68 1.98 34.07 -6.90
N PHE A 69 2.46 32.85 -6.87
CA PHE A 69 1.70 31.68 -7.30
C PHE A 69 1.65 30.65 -6.19
N TYR A 70 0.58 29.89 -6.16
CA TYR A 70 0.47 28.70 -5.33
C TYR A 70 0.22 27.48 -6.20
N PHE A 71 0.61 26.33 -5.68
CA PHE A 71 0.22 25.01 -6.18
C PHE A 71 -0.02 24.09 -4.99
N ALA A 72 -1.20 23.54 -4.94
CA ALA A 72 -1.60 22.58 -3.91
C ALA A 72 -2.00 21.25 -4.56
N GLU A 73 -1.62 20.16 -3.92
CA GLU A 73 -2.00 18.81 -4.34
C GLU A 73 -2.37 17.97 -3.13
N TYR A 74 -3.35 17.10 -3.31
CA TYR A 74 -3.70 16.05 -2.38
C TYR A 74 -3.95 14.76 -3.14
N GLN A 75 -3.40 13.65 -2.65
CA GLN A 75 -3.58 12.32 -3.20
C GLN A 75 -3.88 11.35 -2.06
N GLY A 76 -4.94 10.57 -2.22
CA GLY A 76 -5.31 9.46 -1.36
C GLY A 76 -5.16 8.12 -2.09
N PHE A 77 -4.57 7.15 -1.40
CA PHE A 77 -4.43 5.77 -1.89
C PHE A 77 -5.01 4.82 -0.85
N ARG A 78 -5.90 3.95 -1.28
CA ARG A 78 -6.57 2.95 -0.43
C ARG A 78 -6.50 1.61 -1.13
N GLN A 79 -5.85 0.64 -0.50
CA GLN A 79 -5.70 -0.70 -1.06
C GLN A 79 -6.03 -1.77 -0.03
N VAL A 80 -6.79 -2.76 -0.46
CA VAL A 80 -6.97 -4.03 0.24
C VAL A 80 -6.44 -5.12 -0.69
N LEU A 81 -5.40 -5.81 -0.24
CA LEU A 81 -4.79 -6.92 -0.96
C LEU A 81 -5.00 -8.20 -0.17
N GLY A 82 -5.71 -9.16 -0.73
CA GLY A 82 -5.78 -10.52 -0.21
C GLY A 82 -4.61 -11.33 -0.72
N THR A 83 -3.86 -11.93 0.20
CA THR A 83 -2.78 -12.85 -0.13
C THR A 83 -3.11 -14.21 0.43
N THR A 84 -3.20 -15.20 -0.43
CA THR A 84 -3.32 -16.60 -0.01
C THR A 84 -1.92 -17.14 0.25
N GLN A 85 -1.70 -17.62 1.47
CA GLN A 85 -0.46 -18.26 1.88
C GLN A 85 -0.74 -19.73 2.09
N VAL A 86 0.17 -20.57 1.61
CA VAL A 86 0.07 -22.02 1.70
C VAL A 86 1.35 -22.55 2.35
N PHE A 87 1.22 -23.31 3.40
CA PHE A 87 2.36 -23.91 4.12
C PHE A 87 2.01 -25.29 4.69
N PRO A 88 3.03 -26.14 4.88
CA PRO A 88 2.83 -27.44 5.47
C PRO A 88 2.59 -27.32 6.98
N VAL A 89 1.61 -28.07 7.48
CA VAL A 89 1.34 -28.20 8.91
C VAL A 89 1.18 -29.67 9.28
N PRO A 90 1.46 -30.06 10.55
CA PRO A 90 1.33 -31.43 10.98
C PRO A 90 -0.12 -31.93 10.91
N THR A 91 -0.33 -33.10 10.33
CA THR A 91 -1.61 -33.83 10.31
C THR A 91 -1.99 -34.32 11.70
N VAL A 92 -3.22 -34.77 11.87
CA VAL A 92 -3.68 -35.38 13.14
C VAL A 92 -2.83 -36.60 13.51
N LEU A 93 -2.49 -37.44 12.53
CA LEU A 93 -1.68 -38.65 12.75
C LEU A 93 -0.24 -38.28 13.14
N GLU A 94 0.36 -37.32 12.47
CA GLU A 94 1.72 -36.86 12.80
C GLU A 94 1.81 -36.23 14.19
N ARG A 95 0.75 -35.60 14.67
CA ARG A 95 0.66 -35.12 16.07
C ARG A 95 0.65 -36.23 17.09
N GLN A 96 0.24 -37.44 16.67
CA GLN A 96 0.29 -38.66 17.46
C GLN A 96 1.58 -39.45 17.26
N GLY A 97 2.51 -38.93 16.44
CA GLY A 97 3.75 -39.60 16.11
C GLY A 97 3.67 -40.61 14.96
N ILE A 98 2.62 -40.56 14.17
CA ILE A 98 2.39 -41.48 13.05
C ILE A 98 2.55 -40.68 11.75
N ASP A 99 3.65 -40.91 11.05
CA ASP A 99 3.93 -40.25 9.75
C ASP A 99 3.63 -41.25 8.60
N THR A 100 2.62 -40.92 7.80
CA THR A 100 2.23 -41.63 6.59
C THR A 100 2.49 -40.83 5.32
N ALA A 101 2.97 -39.61 5.45
CA ALA A 101 3.07 -38.68 4.34
C ALA A 101 4.52 -38.55 3.80
N THR A 102 5.53 -38.81 4.61
CA THR A 102 6.93 -38.71 4.20
C THR A 102 7.37 -39.87 3.31
N PHE A 103 6.85 -41.08 3.60
CA PHE A 103 7.18 -42.28 2.83
C PHE A 103 5.87 -42.92 2.31
N PRO A 104 5.47 -42.67 1.05
CA PRO A 104 4.27 -43.27 0.48
C PRO A 104 4.34 -44.80 0.50
N GLY A 105 3.37 -45.40 1.15
CA GLY A 105 3.31 -46.87 1.30
C GLY A 105 3.96 -47.44 2.56
N ASP A 106 4.62 -46.61 3.37
CA ASP A 106 5.17 -47.01 4.67
C ASP A 106 4.67 -46.11 5.80
N THR A 107 4.65 -46.61 7.01
CA THR A 107 4.21 -45.86 8.19
C THR A 107 5.36 -45.76 9.18
N LEU A 108 5.86 -44.53 9.37
CA LEU A 108 6.90 -44.27 10.35
C LEU A 108 6.27 -43.85 11.70
N ILE A 109 6.60 -44.56 12.75
CA ILE A 109 6.15 -44.25 14.10
C ILE A 109 7.30 -43.55 14.85
N VAL A 110 7.14 -42.26 15.11
CA VAL A 110 8.11 -41.44 15.85
C VAL A 110 7.43 -40.89 17.10
N PRO A 111 7.82 -41.36 18.31
CA PRO A 111 7.22 -40.85 19.53
C PRO A 111 7.38 -39.32 19.65
N VAL A 112 6.28 -38.60 19.83
CA VAL A 112 6.32 -37.15 20.06
C VAL A 112 6.72 -36.87 21.50
N SER A 113 7.81 -36.17 21.70
CA SER A 113 8.26 -35.76 23.03
C SER A 113 7.20 -34.90 23.74
N GLY A 114 6.95 -35.17 25.02
CA GLY A 114 5.99 -34.42 25.83
C GLY A 114 6.26 -32.91 25.89
N ASN A 115 7.51 -32.50 25.72
CA ASN A 115 7.88 -31.08 25.67
C ASN A 115 7.52 -30.41 24.35
N ILE A 116 7.43 -31.17 23.26
CA ILE A 116 7.13 -30.66 21.91
C ILE A 116 5.63 -30.72 21.62
N ALA A 117 4.91 -31.67 22.19
CA ALA A 117 3.48 -31.88 21.97
C ALA A 117 2.63 -30.57 22.14
N PRO A 118 2.83 -29.76 23.21
CA PRO A 118 2.09 -28.49 23.36
C PRO A 118 2.39 -27.47 22.27
N LEU A 119 3.61 -27.49 21.72
CA LEU A 119 4.01 -26.60 20.64
C LEU A 119 3.34 -27.01 19.32
N VAL A 120 3.37 -28.31 19.01
CA VAL A 120 2.73 -28.88 17.81
C VAL A 120 1.22 -28.68 17.84
N ALA A 121 0.60 -28.73 19.02
CA ALA A 121 -0.82 -28.48 19.19
C ALA A 121 -1.26 -27.04 18.86
N ARG A 122 -0.32 -26.07 18.86
CA ARG A 122 -0.62 -24.68 18.49
C ARG A 122 -0.72 -24.44 16.97
N TYR A 123 -0.19 -25.35 16.16
CA TYR A 123 -0.35 -25.24 14.72
C TYR A 123 -1.80 -25.53 14.32
N PRO A 124 -2.35 -24.87 13.31
CA PRO A 124 -3.66 -25.21 12.77
C PRO A 124 -3.65 -26.63 12.19
N LEU A 125 -4.80 -27.22 12.02
CA LEU A 125 -4.94 -28.49 11.28
C LEU A 125 -4.90 -28.20 9.77
N PRO A 126 -4.41 -29.17 8.94
CA PRO A 126 -4.52 -29.07 7.49
C PRO A 126 -5.98 -28.85 7.06
N ASN A 127 -6.19 -28.03 6.04
CA ASN A 127 -7.51 -27.68 5.55
C ASN A 127 -7.66 -27.80 4.03
N ASP A 128 -6.61 -28.19 3.32
CA ASP A 128 -6.60 -28.36 1.87
C ASP A 128 -5.80 -29.61 1.48
N PRO A 129 -6.43 -30.82 1.53
CA PRO A 129 -5.72 -32.07 1.26
C PRO A 129 -5.24 -32.22 -0.19
N HIS A 130 -5.75 -31.41 -1.12
CA HIS A 130 -5.35 -31.39 -2.54
C HIS A 130 -4.35 -30.27 -2.87
N GLY A 131 -3.92 -29.52 -1.86
CA GLY A 131 -2.97 -28.42 -2.03
C GLY A 131 -1.54 -28.87 -2.28
N ALA A 132 -0.63 -27.90 -2.36
CA ALA A 132 0.77 -28.08 -2.75
C ALA A 132 1.57 -29.06 -1.88
N TYR A 133 1.14 -29.31 -0.64
CA TYR A 133 1.80 -30.23 0.31
C TYR A 133 0.95 -31.46 0.64
N GLY A 134 -0.02 -31.77 -0.22
CA GLY A 134 -0.94 -32.90 0.00
C GLY A 134 -1.69 -32.81 1.33
N ALA A 135 -1.78 -33.90 2.06
CA ALA A 135 -2.49 -33.98 3.33
C ALA A 135 -2.01 -33.02 4.43
N ARG A 136 -0.81 -32.44 4.28
CA ARG A 136 -0.20 -31.44 5.18
C ARG A 136 -0.54 -30.00 4.83
N THR A 137 -1.30 -29.77 3.77
CA THR A 137 -1.53 -28.40 3.29
C THR A 137 -2.45 -27.61 4.21
N TYR A 138 -1.99 -26.45 4.62
CA TYR A 138 -2.83 -25.44 5.25
C TYR A 138 -2.79 -24.17 4.41
N ALA A 139 -3.95 -23.78 3.89
CA ALA A 139 -4.13 -22.55 3.13
C ALA A 139 -4.87 -21.53 3.99
N THR A 140 -4.36 -20.32 4.03
CA THR A 140 -4.99 -19.19 4.71
C THR A 140 -4.93 -17.95 3.86
N SER A 141 -5.98 -17.15 3.90
CA SER A 141 -6.04 -15.88 3.20
C SER A 141 -6.03 -14.73 4.20
N SER A 142 -4.99 -13.93 4.16
CA SER A 142 -4.87 -12.71 4.96
C SER A 142 -5.13 -11.48 4.09
N LYS A 143 -5.74 -10.45 4.69
CA LYS A 143 -5.96 -9.16 4.04
C LYS A 143 -4.96 -8.15 4.57
N VAL A 144 -4.20 -7.56 3.67
CA VAL A 144 -3.32 -6.44 3.96
C VAL A 144 -4.01 -5.16 3.49
N VAL A 145 -4.22 -4.25 4.43
CA VAL A 145 -4.80 -2.92 4.15
C VAL A 145 -3.68 -1.91 4.10
N THR A 146 -3.62 -1.15 3.04
CA THR A 146 -2.64 -0.06 2.86
C THR A 146 -3.39 1.23 2.59
N ASN A 147 -3.19 2.23 3.44
CA ASN A 147 -3.71 3.57 3.27
C ASN A 147 -2.56 4.56 3.19
N THR A 148 -2.60 5.43 2.19
CA THR A 148 -1.62 6.51 2.06
C THR A 148 -2.35 7.81 1.77
N ASP A 149 -1.98 8.86 2.49
CA ASP A 149 -2.42 10.22 2.23
C ASP A 149 -1.19 11.09 2.00
N GLN A 150 -1.20 11.82 0.91
CA GLN A 150 -0.13 12.73 0.56
C GLN A 150 -0.72 14.10 0.25
N ALA A 151 -0.16 15.13 0.89
CA ALA A 151 -0.50 16.52 0.59
C ALA A 151 0.78 17.30 0.32
N SER A 152 0.77 18.20 -0.64
CA SER A 152 1.86 19.15 -0.82
C SER A 152 1.32 20.53 -1.19
N LEU A 153 2.06 21.53 -0.73
CA LEU A 153 1.81 22.94 -0.99
C LEU A 153 3.12 23.58 -1.45
N ARG A 154 3.06 24.31 -2.54
CA ARG A 154 4.17 25.11 -3.05
C ARG A 154 3.71 26.55 -3.22
N LEU A 155 4.56 27.49 -2.81
CA LEU A 155 4.40 28.92 -2.99
C LEU A 155 5.62 29.43 -3.76
N ASP A 156 5.38 30.12 -4.85
CA ASP A 156 6.43 30.75 -5.65
C ASP A 156 6.21 32.27 -5.60
N HIS A 157 7.26 33.04 -5.30
CA HIS A 157 7.21 34.49 -5.28
C HIS A 157 8.38 35.06 -6.06
N ARG A 158 8.07 35.92 -7.06
CA ARG A 158 9.04 36.66 -7.83
C ARG A 158 9.31 38.01 -7.14
N LEU A 159 10.51 38.13 -6.57
CA LEU A 159 10.95 39.32 -5.90
C LEU A 159 11.37 40.43 -6.91
N SER A 160 12.06 40.02 -7.99
CA SER A 160 12.49 40.87 -9.10
C SER A 160 12.64 40.00 -10.35
N ASP A 161 13.00 40.64 -11.48
CA ASP A 161 13.28 39.89 -12.72
C ASP A 161 14.49 38.97 -12.62
N LYS A 162 15.37 39.19 -11.63
CA LYS A 162 16.59 38.42 -11.39
C LYS A 162 16.52 37.52 -10.15
N ALA A 163 15.47 37.61 -9.34
CA ALA A 163 15.38 36.88 -8.08
C ALA A 163 13.98 36.33 -7.87
N SER A 164 13.90 35.03 -7.58
CA SER A 164 12.67 34.33 -7.20
C SER A 164 12.89 33.49 -5.95
N LEU A 165 11.85 33.41 -5.13
CA LEU A 165 11.81 32.58 -3.92
C LEU A 165 10.73 31.56 -4.08
N PHE A 166 10.98 30.31 -3.65
CA PHE A 166 9.91 29.33 -3.51
C PHE A 166 9.97 28.67 -2.13
N LEU A 167 8.78 28.34 -1.63
CA LEU A 167 8.58 27.57 -0.41
C LEU A 167 7.78 26.33 -0.77
N ARG A 168 8.22 25.17 -0.28
CA ARG A 168 7.50 23.90 -0.46
C ARG A 168 7.31 23.19 0.87
N PHE A 169 6.09 22.75 1.08
CA PHE A 169 5.73 21.86 2.18
C PHE A 169 5.14 20.58 1.62
N SER A 170 5.56 19.42 2.12
CA SER A 170 5.00 18.12 1.74
C SER A 170 4.82 17.26 2.98
N ARG A 171 3.69 16.58 3.05
CA ARG A 171 3.37 15.62 4.12
C ARG A 171 2.87 14.33 3.50
N LYS A 172 3.40 13.20 3.96
CA LYS A 172 2.92 11.87 3.59
C LYS A 172 2.60 11.09 4.86
N LEU A 173 1.40 10.53 4.92
CA LEU A 173 0.96 9.61 5.95
C LEU A 173 0.83 8.24 5.32
N PHE A 174 1.35 7.24 5.99
CA PHE A 174 1.36 5.87 5.51
C PHE A 174 0.89 4.95 6.64
N ASP A 175 -0.12 4.13 6.36
CA ASP A 175 -0.70 3.19 7.30
C ASP A 175 -0.81 1.82 6.63
N VAL A 176 -0.12 0.81 7.18
CA VAL A 176 -0.12 -0.57 6.68
C VAL A 176 -0.33 -1.53 7.84
N GLY A 177 -1.28 -2.41 7.71
CA GLY A 177 -1.39 -3.54 8.62
C GLY A 177 -2.81 -4.01 8.89
N PRO A 178 -2.95 -5.19 9.52
CA PRO A 178 -4.22 -5.66 10.08
C PRO A 178 -4.57 -4.97 11.41
N ARG A 179 -3.62 -4.29 12.03
CA ARG A 179 -3.75 -3.47 13.24
C ARG A 179 -3.19 -2.07 12.98
N ARG A 180 -3.85 -1.07 13.56
CA ARG A 180 -3.48 0.35 13.52
C ARG A 180 -2.10 0.62 14.14
N GLU A 181 -1.05 0.27 13.47
CA GLU A 181 0.26 0.87 13.71
C GLU A 181 0.39 2.06 12.77
N ARG A 182 0.05 3.23 13.27
CA ARG A 182 0.24 4.48 12.54
C ARG A 182 1.73 4.83 12.54
N THR A 183 2.45 4.37 11.57
CA THR A 183 3.80 4.89 11.31
C THR A 183 3.66 6.23 10.59
N ILE A 184 3.75 7.32 11.33
CA ILE A 184 3.72 8.67 10.79
C ILE A 184 5.14 9.01 10.36
N TRP A 185 5.42 8.91 9.09
CA TRP A 185 6.63 9.50 8.50
C TRP A 185 6.33 10.96 8.17
N LEU A 186 6.76 11.86 9.05
CA LEU A 186 6.77 13.30 8.79
C LEU A 186 8.02 13.61 7.96
N GLN A 187 7.86 13.70 6.67
CA GLN A 187 8.90 14.24 5.80
C GLN A 187 8.54 15.68 5.45
N SER A 188 8.82 16.60 6.36
CA SER A 188 8.84 18.03 6.06
C SER A 188 10.22 18.37 5.53
N VAL A 189 10.33 18.65 4.26
CA VAL A 189 11.53 19.24 3.67
C VAL A 189 11.21 20.69 3.35
N PRO A 190 11.55 21.66 4.20
CA PRO A 190 11.56 23.06 3.79
C PRO A 190 12.79 23.26 2.90
N SER A 191 12.58 23.38 1.59
CA SER A 191 13.63 23.79 0.67
C SER A 191 13.35 25.22 0.23
N ALA A 192 14.12 26.15 0.73
CA ALA A 192 14.23 27.49 0.18
C ALA A 192 15.44 27.53 -0.75
N SER A 193 15.26 27.85 -2.02
CA SER A 193 16.36 28.15 -2.91
C SER A 193 16.16 29.53 -3.55
N CYS A 194 17.20 30.31 -3.50
CA CYS A 194 17.29 31.58 -4.21
C CYS A 194 18.13 31.34 -5.48
N SER A 195 17.52 31.41 -6.66
CA SER A 195 18.28 31.38 -7.91
C SER A 195 18.61 32.79 -8.33
N GLN A 196 19.88 33.14 -8.30
CA GLN A 196 20.39 34.34 -8.98
C GLN A 196 20.83 33.94 -10.38
N THR A 197 20.20 34.50 -11.40
CA THR A 197 20.71 34.43 -12.76
C THR A 197 21.76 35.51 -12.93
N LEU A 198 23.03 35.11 -12.92
CA LEU A 198 24.12 35.99 -13.37
C LEU A 198 23.97 36.15 -14.88
N ALA A 199 23.59 37.36 -15.30
CA ALA A 199 23.69 37.76 -16.69
C ALA A 199 25.14 38.10 -16.98
N THR A 200 25.78 37.38 -17.88
CA THR A 200 26.98 37.77 -18.59
C THR A 200 26.61 38.71 -19.75
#